data_ee0596ad6c7fb6982255db266df60854
#
_entry.id   ee0596ad6c7fb6982255db266df60854
#
_cell.length_a   1.000
_cell.length_b   1.000
_cell.length_c   1.000
_cell.angle_alpha   90.00
_cell.angle_beta   90.00
_cell.angle_gamma   90.00
#
_symmetry.space_group_name_H-M   'P 1'
#
loop_
_entity.id
_entity.type
_entity.pdbx_description
1 polymer ?
#
loop_
_entity_poly.entity_id
_entity_poly.type
_entity_poly.pdbx_seq_one_letter_code
_entity_poly.pdbx_strand_id
1 'polypeptide(L)'
;NKYKVKNPWDIYKYYMDSLRYLKKEVFKVVLLNTKNEIITDVDVSVGTLNSSLVHPREVFIEAIKRSSNKIILIHNHPSGSIEPSVEDKNITKRLISCGEIIGIEVIDHIIIGDGMYFSFKENMII
;
A
#
# COMPACT_ATOMS: atom_id res chain seq x y z
N ASN A 1 16.33 9.80 -11.43
CA ASN A 1 16.74 8.99 -10.28
C ASN A 1 15.54 8.40 -9.58
N LYS A 2 15.59 7.08 -9.36
CA LYS A 2 14.51 6.37 -8.70
C LYS A 2 14.71 6.37 -7.19
N TYR A 3 13.59 6.51 -6.48
CA TYR A 3 13.61 6.48 -5.03
C TYR A 3 13.67 5.03 -4.53
N LYS A 4 14.65 4.74 -3.69
CA LYS A 4 14.85 3.39 -3.15
C LYS A 4 14.21 3.26 -1.77
N VAL A 5 13.41 2.22 -1.60
CA VAL A 5 12.73 1.92 -0.33
C VAL A 5 13.54 0.88 0.44
N LYS A 6 14.04 1.26 1.59
CA LYS A 6 14.82 0.38 2.47
C LYS A 6 14.01 -0.10 3.67
N ASN A 7 13.02 0.69 4.08
CA ASN A 7 12.22 0.42 5.26
C ASN A 7 10.89 1.19 5.17
N PRO A 8 9.93 0.90 6.07
CA PRO A 8 8.63 1.58 6.04
C PRO A 8 8.71 3.10 6.21
N TRP A 9 9.69 3.60 6.94
CA TRP A 9 9.90 5.05 7.11
C TRP A 9 10.12 5.74 5.76
N ASP A 10 10.84 5.08 4.83
CA ASP A 10 11.09 5.63 3.49
C ASP A 10 9.79 5.85 2.73
N ILE A 11 8.83 4.93 2.84
CA ILE A 11 7.52 5.06 2.24
C ILE A 11 6.74 6.21 2.89
N TYR A 12 6.75 6.27 4.21
CA TYR A 12 6.07 7.35 4.91
C TYR A 12 6.60 8.72 4.49
N LYS A 13 7.92 8.91 4.46
CA LYS A 13 8.53 10.17 4.03
C LYS A 13 8.13 10.55 2.61
N TYR A 14 8.07 9.58 1.73
CA TYR A 14 7.78 9.83 0.31
C TYR A 14 6.33 10.25 0.09
N TYR A 15 5.39 9.68 0.84
CA TYR A 15 3.96 9.86 0.60
C TYR A 15 3.23 10.72 1.62
N MET A 16 3.85 11.05 2.73
CA MET A 16 3.15 11.74 3.82
C MET A 16 2.52 13.07 3.40
N ASP A 17 3.23 13.86 2.58
CA ASP A 17 2.74 15.17 2.19
C ASP A 17 1.50 15.09 1.30
N SER A 18 1.42 14.08 0.45
CA SER A 18 0.29 13.92 -0.46
C SER A 18 -0.91 13.23 0.18
N LEU A 19 -0.72 12.47 1.26
CA LEU A 19 -1.80 11.68 1.86
C LEU A 19 -2.24 12.15 3.24
N ARG A 20 -1.37 12.82 3.98
CA ARG A 20 -1.55 13.17 5.39
C ARG A 20 -2.82 13.96 5.69
N TYR A 21 -3.16 14.91 4.83
CA TYR A 21 -4.25 15.85 5.08
C TYR A 21 -5.46 15.64 4.19
N LEU A 22 -5.51 14.54 3.46
CA LEU A 22 -6.65 14.23 2.61
C LEU A 22 -7.88 13.95 3.46
N LYS A 23 -9.01 14.46 3.05
CA LYS A 23 -10.29 14.23 3.73
C LYS A 23 -10.95 12.93 3.36
N LYS A 24 -10.49 12.30 2.28
CA LYS A 24 -10.97 11.00 1.79
C LYS A 24 -9.89 9.96 1.94
N GLU A 25 -10.30 8.71 2.16
CA GLU A 25 -9.37 7.59 2.11
C GLU A 25 -8.94 7.35 0.67
N VAL A 26 -7.64 7.18 0.47
CA VAL A 26 -7.07 6.79 -0.81
C VAL A 26 -6.31 5.50 -0.57
N PHE A 27 -6.65 4.45 -1.31
CA PHE A 27 -5.93 3.19 -1.31
C PHE A 27 -5.02 3.17 -2.53
N LYS A 28 -3.73 3.12 -2.29
CA LYS A 28 -2.71 3.28 -3.33
C LYS A 28 -1.80 2.06 -3.32
N VAL A 29 -1.35 1.66 -4.51
CA VAL A 29 -0.39 0.57 -4.69
C VAL A 29 0.90 1.16 -5.22
N VAL A 30 1.99 0.94 -4.50
CA VAL A 30 3.33 1.38 -4.89
C VAL A 30 4.03 0.22 -5.58
N LEU A 31 4.44 0.42 -6.83
CA LEU A 31 5.09 -0.60 -7.63
C LEU A 31 6.60 -0.47 -7.50
N LEU A 32 7.27 -1.56 -7.15
CA LEU A 32 8.72 -1.60 -6.98
C LEU A 32 9.38 -2.51 -8.01
N ASN A 33 10.61 -2.19 -8.36
CA ASN A 33 11.45 -3.08 -9.16
C ASN A 33 12.26 -4.02 -8.24
N THR A 34 13.10 -4.87 -8.84
CA THR A 34 13.90 -5.84 -8.09
C THR A 34 14.90 -5.19 -7.14
N LYS A 35 15.25 -3.93 -7.37
CA LYS A 35 16.16 -3.16 -6.51
C LYS A 35 15.42 -2.39 -5.42
N ASN A 36 14.11 -2.63 -5.27
CA ASN A 36 13.25 -1.90 -4.34
C ASN A 36 13.15 -0.41 -4.62
N GLU A 37 13.28 -0.03 -5.89
CA GLU A 37 13.08 1.35 -6.32
C GLU A 37 11.63 1.53 -6.77
N ILE A 38 11.04 2.68 -6.47
CA ILE A 38 9.68 3.00 -6.88
C ILE A 38 9.63 3.21 -8.39
N ILE A 39 8.85 2.39 -9.08
CA ILE A 39 8.56 2.57 -10.49
C ILE A 39 7.49 3.64 -10.65
N THR A 40 6.38 3.47 -9.98
CA THR A 40 5.24 4.39 -9.96
C THR A 40 4.28 3.96 -8.85
N ASP A 41 3.19 4.69 -8.68
CA ASP A 41 2.09 4.30 -7.81
C ASP A 41 0.77 4.47 -8.54
N VAL A 42 -0.25 3.76 -8.07
CA VAL A 42 -1.58 3.72 -8.69
C VAL A 42 -2.64 3.84 -7.59
N ASP A 43 -3.61 4.73 -7.79
CA ASP A 43 -4.77 4.81 -6.92
C ASP A 43 -5.76 3.73 -7.34
N VAL A 44 -6.10 2.83 -6.42
CA VAL A 44 -7.03 1.73 -6.70
C VAL A 44 -8.43 2.07 -6.18
N SER A 45 -8.50 2.79 -5.07
CA SER A 45 -9.77 3.18 -4.48
C SER A 45 -9.64 4.57 -3.86
N VAL A 46 -10.68 5.38 -4.03
CA VAL A 46 -10.78 6.70 -3.41
C VAL A 46 -12.16 6.81 -2.76
N GLY A 47 -12.20 7.27 -1.52
CA GLY A 47 -13.41 7.36 -0.73
C GLY A 47 -13.34 6.44 0.47
N THR A 48 -14.46 5.85 0.87
CA THR A 48 -14.47 4.93 2.00
C THR A 48 -13.91 3.57 1.57
N LEU A 49 -12.92 3.07 2.32
CA LEU A 49 -12.36 1.75 2.04
C LEU A 49 -13.36 0.67 2.38
N ASN A 50 -13.63 -0.19 1.40
CA ASN A 50 -14.49 -1.35 1.55
C ASN A 50 -13.82 -2.51 0.84
N SER A 51 -13.61 -3.62 1.56
CA SER A 51 -12.91 -4.79 1.03
C SER A 51 -13.58 -5.38 -0.22
N SER A 52 -14.89 -5.18 -0.37
CA SER A 52 -15.61 -5.65 -1.55
C SER A 52 -15.36 -4.79 -2.79
N LEU A 53 -14.83 -3.56 -2.63
CA LEU A 53 -14.56 -2.64 -3.73
C LEU A 53 -13.12 -2.70 -4.22
N VAL A 54 -12.23 -3.35 -3.48
CA VAL A 54 -10.84 -3.50 -3.88
C VAL A 54 -10.66 -4.87 -4.53
N HIS A 55 -10.56 -4.87 -5.86
CA HIS A 55 -10.41 -6.12 -6.60
C HIS A 55 -8.93 -6.41 -6.85
N PRO A 56 -8.48 -7.65 -6.58
CA PRO A 56 -7.08 -8.03 -6.85
C PRO A 56 -6.64 -7.74 -8.27
N ARG A 57 -7.51 -7.94 -9.27
CA ARG A 57 -7.15 -7.65 -10.65
C ARG A 57 -6.76 -6.18 -10.86
N GLU A 58 -7.42 -5.26 -10.15
CA GLU A 58 -7.11 -3.83 -10.25
C GLU A 58 -5.82 -3.47 -9.53
N VAL A 59 -5.51 -4.18 -8.45
CA VAL A 59 -4.28 -3.97 -7.69
C VAL A 59 -3.06 -4.44 -8.51
N PHE A 60 -3.18 -5.58 -9.17
CA PHE A 60 -2.03 -6.23 -9.81
C PHE A 60 -1.85 -5.91 -11.28
N ILE A 61 -2.86 -5.38 -11.96
CA ILE A 61 -2.79 -5.16 -13.41
C ILE A 61 -1.62 -4.26 -13.81
N GLU A 62 -1.41 -3.14 -13.13
CA GLU A 62 -0.32 -2.24 -13.46
C GLU A 62 1.04 -2.82 -13.09
N ALA A 63 1.10 -3.60 -12.01
CA ALA A 63 2.32 -4.31 -11.64
C ALA A 63 2.73 -5.30 -12.74
N ILE A 64 1.76 -6.04 -13.29
CA ILE A 64 2.01 -6.97 -14.39
C ILE A 64 2.48 -6.23 -15.63
N LYS A 65 1.78 -5.17 -16.01
CA LYS A 65 2.12 -4.37 -17.20
C LYS A 65 3.51 -3.76 -17.13
N ARG A 66 3.95 -3.36 -15.94
CA ARG A 66 5.23 -2.69 -15.74
C ARG A 66 6.33 -3.63 -15.29
N SER A 67 6.06 -4.93 -15.29
CA SER A 67 7.02 -5.95 -14.85
C SER A 67 7.52 -5.72 -13.42
N SER A 68 6.66 -5.18 -12.57
CA SER A 68 6.94 -5.05 -11.15
C SER A 68 6.72 -6.39 -10.47
N ASN A 69 7.67 -6.82 -9.66
CA ASN A 69 7.56 -8.08 -8.93
C ASN A 69 7.30 -7.91 -7.44
N LYS A 70 7.22 -6.67 -6.99
CA LYS A 70 6.96 -6.33 -5.58
C LYS A 70 6.07 -5.12 -5.50
N ILE A 71 5.15 -5.12 -4.54
CA ILE A 71 4.28 -3.96 -4.31
C ILE A 71 4.19 -3.67 -2.82
N ILE A 72 3.91 -2.41 -2.50
CA ILE A 72 3.57 -1.97 -1.15
C ILE A 72 2.18 -1.33 -1.22
N LEU A 73 1.32 -1.72 -0.30
CA LEU A 73 0.00 -1.14 -0.17
C LEU A 73 0.08 0.04 0.79
N ILE A 74 -0.50 1.17 0.43
CA ILE A 74 -0.59 2.31 1.34
C ILE A 74 -1.98 2.90 1.30
N HIS A 75 -2.43 3.42 2.43
CA HIS A 75 -3.62 4.24 2.48
C HIS A 75 -3.57 5.16 3.68
N ASN A 76 -4.37 6.22 3.62
CA ASN A 76 -4.50 7.17 4.70
C ASN A 76 -5.78 6.93 5.49
N HIS A 77 -5.73 7.26 6.78
CA HIS A 77 -6.94 7.37 7.60
C HIS A 77 -7.21 8.86 7.84
N PRO A 78 -8.27 9.42 7.28
CA PRO A 78 -8.57 10.85 7.46
C PRO A 78 -8.77 11.27 8.91
N SER A 79 -9.15 10.35 9.79
CA SER A 79 -9.25 10.60 11.23
C SER A 79 -7.91 10.90 11.90
N GLY A 80 -6.79 10.56 11.24
CA GLY A 80 -5.45 10.66 11.81
C GLY A 80 -5.02 9.43 12.59
N SER A 81 -5.93 8.51 12.91
CA SER A 81 -5.60 7.25 13.57
C SER A 81 -4.83 6.33 12.63
N ILE A 82 -3.86 5.59 13.16
CA ILE A 82 -3.11 4.60 12.39
C ILE A 82 -3.51 3.17 12.72
N GLU A 83 -4.51 2.98 13.57
CA GLU A 83 -4.98 1.65 13.93
C GLU A 83 -5.60 0.95 12.72
N PRO A 84 -5.11 -0.26 12.33
CA PRO A 84 -5.73 -0.97 11.22
C PRO A 84 -7.14 -1.44 11.56
N SER A 85 -8.05 -1.23 10.61
CA SER A 85 -9.41 -1.73 10.74
C SER A 85 -9.47 -3.21 10.38
N VAL A 86 -10.61 -3.85 10.65
CA VAL A 86 -10.87 -5.22 10.21
C VAL A 86 -10.79 -5.28 8.69
N GLU A 87 -11.35 -4.27 8.01
CA GLU A 87 -11.31 -4.19 6.53
C GLU A 87 -9.88 -4.11 6.02
N ASP A 88 -9.02 -3.30 6.67
CA ASP A 88 -7.61 -3.18 6.32
C ASP A 88 -6.92 -4.53 6.39
N LYS A 89 -7.15 -5.28 7.46
CA LYS A 89 -6.54 -6.59 7.66
C LYS A 89 -7.03 -7.61 6.65
N ASN A 90 -8.33 -7.62 6.36
CA ASN A 90 -8.92 -8.55 5.40
C ASN A 90 -8.41 -8.31 3.99
N ILE A 91 -8.34 -7.05 3.55
CA ILE A 91 -7.81 -6.69 2.24
C ILE A 91 -6.36 -7.12 2.11
N THR A 92 -5.55 -6.83 3.11
CA THR A 92 -4.13 -7.15 3.09
C THR A 92 -3.92 -8.65 2.97
N LYS A 93 -4.62 -9.44 3.78
CA LYS A 93 -4.51 -10.90 3.76
C LYS A 93 -4.90 -11.46 2.39
N ARG A 94 -5.99 -10.95 1.82
CA ARG A 94 -6.46 -11.38 0.50
C ARG A 94 -5.45 -11.07 -0.60
N LEU A 95 -4.88 -9.86 -0.57
CA LEU A 95 -3.92 -9.43 -1.60
C LEU A 95 -2.59 -10.17 -1.48
N ILE A 96 -2.14 -10.48 -0.28
CA ILE A 96 -0.96 -11.31 -0.07
C ILE A 96 -1.15 -12.68 -0.72
N SER A 97 -2.30 -13.31 -0.48
CA SER A 97 -2.60 -14.62 -1.07
C SER A 97 -2.64 -14.57 -2.59
N CYS A 98 -3.26 -13.54 -3.16
CA CYS A 98 -3.28 -13.35 -4.61
C CYS A 98 -1.88 -13.12 -5.17
N GLY A 99 -1.08 -12.32 -4.49
CA GLY A 99 0.30 -12.03 -4.91
C GLY A 99 1.17 -13.28 -4.93
N GLU A 100 0.99 -14.17 -3.97
CA GLU A 100 1.73 -15.44 -3.94
C GLU A 100 1.43 -16.29 -5.17
N ILE A 101 0.17 -16.31 -5.60
CA ILE A 101 -0.24 -17.10 -6.77
C ILE A 101 0.37 -16.54 -8.06
N ILE A 102 0.38 -15.22 -8.22
CA ILE A 102 0.84 -14.60 -9.46
C ILE A 102 2.31 -14.19 -9.46
N GLY A 103 3.01 -14.43 -8.35
CA GLY A 103 4.44 -14.14 -8.27
C GLY A 103 4.79 -12.67 -8.06
N ILE A 104 3.89 -11.90 -7.45
CA ILE A 104 4.13 -10.50 -7.08
C ILE A 104 4.02 -10.39 -5.57
N GLU A 105 5.12 -10.12 -4.91
CA GLU A 105 5.17 -10.07 -3.45
C GLU A 105 4.55 -8.77 -2.92
N VAL A 106 3.61 -8.90 -1.97
CA VAL A 106 3.12 -7.76 -1.19
C VAL A 106 4.06 -7.62 0.01
N ILE A 107 4.96 -6.64 -0.06
CA ILE A 107 6.01 -6.47 0.95
C ILE A 107 5.45 -5.95 2.27
N ASP A 108 4.53 -4.99 2.19
CA ASP A 108 4.01 -4.33 3.39
C ASP A 108 2.67 -3.65 3.06
N HIS A 109 1.96 -3.30 4.11
CA HIS A 109 0.81 -2.39 4.06
C HIS A 109 1.08 -1.30 5.09
N ILE A 110 1.09 -0.05 4.64
CA ILE A 110 1.41 1.10 5.48
C ILE A 110 0.20 2.03 5.54
N ILE A 111 -0.24 2.31 6.76
CA ILE A 111 -1.32 3.27 7.01
C ILE A 111 -0.68 4.60 7.40
N ILE A 112 -1.11 5.67 6.74
CA ILE A 112 -0.61 7.01 7.00
C ILE A 112 -1.67 7.79 7.79
N GLY A 113 -1.31 8.22 8.99
CA GLY A 113 -2.12 9.06 9.83
C GLY A 113 -1.58 10.48 9.88
N ASP A 114 -1.95 11.20 10.91
CA ASP A 114 -1.48 12.57 11.10
C ASP A 114 -0.13 12.57 11.81
N GLY A 115 0.92 12.72 11.02
CA GLY A 115 2.29 12.78 11.54
C GLY A 115 2.88 11.44 11.96
N MET A 116 2.22 10.32 11.63
CA MET A 116 2.66 8.99 12.02
C MET A 116 2.17 7.95 11.02
N TYR A 117 2.73 6.76 11.10
CA TYR A 117 2.36 5.65 10.23
C TYR A 117 2.31 4.34 10.99
N PHE A 118 1.63 3.36 10.39
CA PHE A 118 1.59 1.99 10.91
C PHE A 118 2.02 1.05 9.79
N SER A 119 3.04 0.24 10.03
CA SER A 119 3.48 -0.80 9.10
C SER A 119 2.99 -2.16 9.61
N PHE A 120 2.29 -2.89 8.75
CA PHE A 120 1.84 -4.24 9.08
C PHE A 120 3.04 -5.17 9.35
N LYS A 121 4.10 -5.01 8.54
CA LYS A 121 5.29 -5.84 8.68
C LYS A 121 6.05 -5.54 9.97
N GLU A 122 6.26 -4.26 10.31
CA GLU A 122 6.93 -3.88 11.55
C GLU A 122 6.18 -4.36 12.79
N ASN A 123 4.87 -4.45 12.69
CA ASN A 123 4.01 -4.90 13.78
C ASN A 123 3.66 -6.39 13.71
N MET A 124 4.33 -7.10 12.82
CA MET A 124 4.21 -8.57 12.68
C MET A 124 2.79 -9.06 12.44
N ILE A 125 1.99 -8.30 11.70
CA ILE A 125 0.67 -8.73 11.25
C ILE A 125 0.79 -9.52 9.93
N ILE A 126 1.85 -9.24 9.21
CA ILE A 126 2.20 -9.99 7.99
C ILE A 126 3.65 -10.41 7.99
#